data_bf003f1d31753852eb276a1d3d4ef005
#
_entry.id   bf003f1d31753852eb276a1d3d4ef005
#
_cell.length_a   1.000
_cell.length_b   1.000
_cell.length_c   1.000
_cell.angle_alpha   90.00
_cell.angle_beta   90.00
_cell.angle_gamma   90.00
#
_symmetry.space_group_name_H-M   'P 1'
#
loop_
_entity.id
_entity.type
_entity.pdbx_description
1 polymer ?
#
loop_
_entity_poly.entity_id
_entity_poly.type
_entity_poly.pdbx_seq_one_letter_code
_entity_poly.pdbx_strand_id
1 'polypeptide(L)'
;MSAVSLRHVSKTFGIGGRAVTAVADVDLEVRAGEFVCLLGASGCGKSTILNLVAELDAPTSGTVEVAGTTALMFQESALFPWLTVQANVELPMKLAGVPKDERRERATRLIESVHLGTFARKRPHQLSGGMRQRGALARALAQDADVLLMDEPFGALDAMTRDTLHDELDAQVRERRLTVLFVTHNVREAARLGDRIVVMSPRPGRVTASFDVPIERPRRIDSPEVATLAATVTDQLREEVLAHARG
;
A
#
# COMPACT_ATOMS: atom_id res chain seq x y z
N MET A 1 -9.42 -7.81 -16.76
CA MET A 1 -10.30 -6.70 -16.35
C MET A 1 -9.50 -5.78 -15.43
N SER A 2 -9.70 -4.48 -15.53
CA SER A 2 -9.10 -3.51 -14.62
C SER A 2 -9.82 -3.54 -13.26
N ALA A 3 -9.06 -3.57 -12.17
CA ALA A 3 -9.62 -3.45 -10.81
C ALA A 3 -9.58 -2.00 -10.34
N VAL A 4 -8.59 -1.21 -10.80
CA VAL A 4 -8.51 0.24 -10.55
C VAL A 4 -8.16 0.94 -11.85
N SER A 5 -8.86 2.02 -12.18
CA SER A 5 -8.60 2.84 -13.35
C SER A 5 -8.66 4.33 -12.98
N LEU A 6 -7.55 5.03 -13.17
CA LEU A 6 -7.46 6.49 -13.10
C LEU A 6 -7.27 6.99 -14.52
N ARG A 7 -8.10 7.95 -14.97
CA ARG A 7 -8.02 8.55 -16.31
C ARG A 7 -7.98 10.07 -16.19
N HIS A 8 -6.87 10.67 -16.63
CA HIS A 8 -6.61 12.11 -16.60
C HIS A 8 -6.85 12.73 -15.22
N VAL A 9 -6.50 11.99 -14.14
CA VAL A 9 -6.80 12.38 -12.77
C VAL A 9 -5.88 13.49 -12.31
N SER A 10 -6.49 14.59 -11.85
CA SER A 10 -5.79 15.66 -11.16
C SER A 10 -6.43 15.96 -9.81
N LYS A 11 -5.59 16.32 -8.83
CA LYS A 11 -6.05 16.76 -7.51
C LYS A 11 -5.32 18.00 -7.07
N THR A 12 -6.07 19.04 -6.80
CA THR A 12 -5.59 20.32 -6.27
C THR A 12 -6.27 20.59 -4.94
N PHE A 13 -5.47 20.92 -3.92
CA PHE A 13 -5.94 21.31 -2.59
C PHE A 13 -5.89 22.82 -2.43
N GLY A 14 -6.81 23.38 -1.66
CA GLY A 14 -6.90 24.82 -1.42
C GLY A 14 -7.63 25.57 -2.53
N ILE A 15 -7.73 26.89 -2.36
CA ILE A 15 -8.50 27.79 -3.26
C ILE A 15 -7.65 29.03 -3.57
N GLY A 16 -7.74 29.52 -4.82
CA GLY A 16 -7.07 30.75 -5.26
C GLY A 16 -5.54 30.66 -5.17
N GLY A 17 -4.88 31.71 -4.72
CA GLY A 17 -3.43 31.81 -4.65
C GLY A 17 -2.72 30.85 -3.67
N ARG A 18 -3.49 30.07 -2.90
CA ARG A 18 -2.99 29.00 -2.01
C ARG A 18 -3.27 27.60 -2.56
N ALA A 19 -3.73 27.48 -3.79
CA ALA A 19 -3.98 26.19 -4.42
C ALA A 19 -2.66 25.45 -4.67
N VAL A 20 -2.63 24.16 -4.26
CA VAL A 20 -1.47 23.28 -4.44
C VAL A 20 -1.93 22.03 -5.20
N THR A 21 -1.43 21.86 -6.41
CA THR A 21 -1.67 20.64 -7.20
C THR A 21 -0.79 19.53 -6.67
N ALA A 22 -1.40 18.50 -6.11
CA ALA A 22 -0.70 17.34 -5.59
C ALA A 22 -0.40 16.33 -6.68
N VAL A 23 -1.38 16.03 -7.54
CA VAL A 23 -1.24 15.17 -8.71
C VAL A 23 -1.85 15.85 -9.92
N ALA A 24 -1.27 15.65 -11.11
CA ALA A 24 -1.68 16.32 -12.33
C ALA A 24 -1.65 15.33 -13.50
N ASP A 25 -2.82 15.15 -14.13
CA ASP A 25 -3.00 14.35 -15.35
C ASP A 25 -2.42 12.92 -15.20
N VAL A 26 -2.88 12.21 -14.16
CA VAL A 26 -2.43 10.85 -13.86
C VAL A 26 -3.33 9.85 -14.55
N ASP A 27 -2.72 9.00 -15.39
CA ASP A 27 -3.30 7.79 -15.94
C ASP A 27 -2.64 6.58 -15.28
N LEU A 28 -3.46 5.73 -14.65
CA LEU A 28 -3.00 4.51 -13.99
C LEU A 28 -4.07 3.44 -14.08
N GLU A 29 -3.70 2.30 -14.60
CA GLU A 29 -4.55 1.11 -14.62
C GLU A 29 -3.91 0.01 -13.78
N VAL A 30 -4.69 -0.64 -12.90
CA VAL A 30 -4.27 -1.81 -12.12
C VAL A 30 -5.20 -2.97 -12.48
N ARG A 31 -4.63 -4.07 -12.95
CA ARG A 31 -5.38 -5.26 -13.34
C ARG A 31 -5.82 -6.04 -12.11
N ALA A 32 -6.92 -6.79 -12.23
CA ALA A 32 -7.36 -7.68 -11.15
C ALA A 32 -6.27 -8.71 -10.82
N GLY A 33 -5.92 -8.81 -9.53
CA GLY A 33 -4.85 -9.68 -9.02
C GLY A 33 -3.43 -9.17 -9.27
N GLU A 34 -3.25 -7.94 -9.81
CA GLU A 34 -1.93 -7.33 -10.01
C GLU A 34 -1.44 -6.64 -8.73
N PHE A 35 -0.15 -6.77 -8.43
CA PHE A 35 0.53 -6.02 -7.39
C PHE A 35 1.31 -4.86 -8.00
N VAL A 36 0.77 -3.64 -7.92
CA VAL A 36 1.42 -2.43 -8.44
C VAL A 36 2.07 -1.63 -7.31
N CYS A 37 3.36 -1.32 -7.48
CA CYS A 37 4.09 -0.46 -6.56
C CYS A 37 4.19 0.96 -7.11
N LEU A 38 3.79 1.97 -6.32
CA LEU A 38 4.00 3.39 -6.62
C LEU A 38 5.27 3.87 -5.92
N LEU A 39 6.24 4.31 -6.72
CA LEU A 39 7.50 4.91 -6.25
C LEU A 39 7.56 6.40 -6.59
N GLY A 40 8.24 7.17 -5.76
CA GLY A 40 8.49 8.60 -6.01
C GLY A 40 8.94 9.31 -4.73
N ALA A 41 9.42 10.54 -4.88
CA ALA A 41 9.88 11.37 -3.78
C ALA A 41 8.77 11.62 -2.74
N SER A 42 9.16 11.97 -1.51
CA SER A 42 8.19 12.37 -0.48
C SER A 42 7.39 13.59 -0.97
N GLY A 43 6.08 13.55 -0.74
CA GLY A 43 5.17 14.64 -1.14
C GLY A 43 4.81 14.69 -2.64
N CYS A 44 5.17 13.68 -3.45
CA CYS A 44 4.81 13.64 -4.87
C CYS A 44 3.35 13.21 -5.15
N GLY A 45 2.53 12.95 -4.14
CA GLY A 45 1.11 12.66 -4.32
C GLY A 45 0.71 11.19 -4.25
N LYS A 46 1.59 10.26 -3.86
CA LYS A 46 1.28 8.82 -3.75
C LYS A 46 0.11 8.54 -2.79
N SER A 47 0.16 9.09 -1.58
CA SER A 47 -0.93 8.98 -0.61
C SER A 47 -2.21 9.65 -1.11
N THR A 48 -2.10 10.72 -1.91
CA THR A 48 -3.26 11.35 -2.57
C THR A 48 -3.92 10.36 -3.53
N ILE A 49 -3.14 9.64 -4.35
CA ILE A 49 -3.68 8.61 -5.23
C ILE A 49 -4.39 7.51 -4.43
N LEU A 50 -3.78 7.02 -3.34
CA LEU A 50 -4.44 6.03 -2.47
C LEU A 50 -5.77 6.55 -1.91
N ASN A 51 -5.82 7.79 -1.44
CA ASN A 51 -7.04 8.39 -0.90
C ASN A 51 -8.14 8.55 -1.97
N LEU A 52 -7.77 8.88 -3.21
CA LEU A 52 -8.72 8.95 -4.33
C LEU A 52 -9.26 7.55 -4.68
N VAL A 53 -8.42 6.52 -4.71
CA VAL A 53 -8.84 5.13 -4.96
C VAL A 53 -9.65 4.56 -3.80
N ALA A 54 -9.37 4.97 -2.56
CA ALA A 54 -10.14 4.60 -1.37
C ALA A 54 -11.45 5.38 -1.22
N GLU A 55 -11.77 6.29 -2.17
CA GLU A 55 -12.94 7.17 -2.12
C GLU A 55 -13.00 8.07 -0.85
N LEU A 56 -11.86 8.28 -0.20
CA LEU A 56 -11.73 9.20 0.94
C LEU A 56 -11.64 10.67 0.49
N ASP A 57 -11.36 10.89 -0.79
CA ASP A 57 -11.32 12.20 -1.43
C ASP A 57 -11.79 12.07 -2.88
N ALA A 58 -12.20 13.17 -3.50
CA ALA A 58 -12.62 13.21 -4.89
C ALA A 58 -11.56 13.90 -5.76
N PRO A 59 -11.36 13.48 -7.01
CA PRO A 59 -10.47 14.17 -7.94
C PRO A 59 -11.01 15.58 -8.27
N THR A 60 -10.12 16.51 -8.57
CA THR A 60 -10.50 17.84 -9.08
C THR A 60 -10.92 17.75 -10.55
N SER A 61 -10.29 16.86 -11.31
CA SER A 61 -10.66 16.50 -12.68
C SER A 61 -10.24 15.08 -12.99
N GLY A 62 -10.80 14.52 -14.07
CA GLY A 62 -10.61 13.12 -14.45
C GLY A 62 -11.58 12.18 -13.73
N THR A 63 -11.38 10.88 -13.92
CA THR A 63 -12.23 9.83 -13.34
C THR A 63 -11.41 8.78 -12.63
N VAL A 64 -11.94 8.30 -11.49
CA VAL A 64 -11.41 7.16 -10.73
C VAL A 64 -12.50 6.11 -10.69
N GLU A 65 -12.18 4.92 -11.16
CA GLU A 65 -13.08 3.76 -11.15
C GLU A 65 -12.43 2.61 -10.39
N VAL A 66 -13.15 1.99 -9.48
CA VAL A 66 -12.68 0.84 -8.68
C VAL A 66 -13.71 -0.28 -8.79
N ALA A 67 -13.25 -1.47 -9.15
CA ALA A 67 -14.09 -2.65 -9.18
C ALA A 67 -14.05 -3.38 -7.84
N GLY A 68 -15.19 -3.40 -7.13
CA GLY A 68 -15.31 -4.05 -5.83
C GLY A 68 -15.00 -3.12 -4.64
N THR A 69 -14.57 -3.72 -3.55
CA THR A 69 -14.33 -3.05 -2.26
C THR A 69 -12.85 -2.76 -2.04
N THR A 70 -12.55 -1.68 -1.32
CA THR A 70 -11.18 -1.29 -0.98
C THR A 70 -10.90 -1.44 0.51
N ALA A 71 -9.69 -1.88 0.86
CA ALA A 71 -9.14 -1.78 2.20
C ALA A 71 -7.90 -0.89 2.19
N LEU A 72 -7.85 0.12 3.05
CA LEU A 72 -6.71 1.03 3.14
C LEU A 72 -5.93 0.82 4.44
N MET A 73 -4.62 0.60 4.29
CA MET A 73 -3.64 0.65 5.36
C MET A 73 -2.87 1.97 5.26
N PHE A 74 -3.06 2.83 6.25
CA PHE A 74 -2.38 4.12 6.35
C PHE A 74 -0.91 3.96 6.77
N GLN A 75 -0.10 4.96 6.49
CA GLN A 75 1.29 5.05 6.93
C GLN A 75 1.40 4.95 8.46
N GLU A 76 0.53 5.63 9.19
CA GLU A 76 0.33 5.38 10.62
C GLU A 76 -0.57 4.18 10.83
N SER A 77 -0.32 3.39 11.86
CA SER A 77 -1.08 2.16 12.11
C SER A 77 -2.59 2.38 12.30
N ALA A 78 -2.99 3.57 12.73
CA ALA A 78 -4.38 3.99 12.95
C ALA A 78 -5.25 2.95 13.70
N LEU A 79 -4.64 2.15 14.60
CA LEU A 79 -5.37 1.23 15.44
C LEU A 79 -6.18 2.01 16.48
N PHE A 80 -7.42 1.58 16.75
CA PHE A 80 -8.25 2.19 17.78
C PHE A 80 -7.61 1.97 19.15
N PRO A 81 -7.17 3.02 19.87
CA PRO A 81 -6.35 2.90 21.07
C PRO A 81 -7.09 2.27 22.25
N TRP A 82 -8.40 2.30 22.27
CA TRP A 82 -9.25 1.69 23.29
C TRP A 82 -9.57 0.21 23.05
N LEU A 83 -9.27 -0.32 21.87
CA LEU A 83 -9.47 -1.73 21.50
C LEU A 83 -8.16 -2.52 21.65
N THR A 84 -8.28 -3.82 21.93
CA THR A 84 -7.16 -4.76 21.84
C THR A 84 -6.79 -5.01 20.38
N VAL A 85 -5.64 -5.65 20.11
CA VAL A 85 -5.28 -6.11 18.75
C VAL A 85 -6.38 -6.99 18.18
N GLN A 86 -6.84 -7.98 18.94
CA GLN A 86 -7.93 -8.86 18.54
C GLN A 86 -9.19 -8.08 18.14
N ALA A 87 -9.62 -7.14 18.98
CA ALA A 87 -10.81 -6.36 18.73
C ALA A 87 -10.65 -5.38 17.55
N ASN A 88 -9.45 -4.86 17.30
CA ASN A 88 -9.15 -4.06 16.11
C ASN A 88 -9.29 -4.88 14.83
N VAL A 89 -8.78 -6.12 14.82
CA VAL A 89 -8.86 -7.02 13.67
C VAL A 89 -10.28 -7.57 13.46
N GLU A 90 -11.03 -7.82 14.54
CA GLU A 90 -12.42 -8.26 14.45
C GLU A 90 -13.39 -7.16 13.98
N LEU A 91 -13.03 -5.89 14.17
CA LEU A 91 -13.95 -4.77 13.95
C LEU A 91 -14.50 -4.69 12.52
N PRO A 92 -13.69 -4.73 11.44
CA PRO A 92 -14.22 -4.68 10.08
C PRO A 92 -15.18 -5.85 9.79
N MET A 93 -14.85 -7.06 10.21
CA MET A 93 -15.73 -8.22 10.07
C MET A 93 -17.03 -8.08 10.85
N LYS A 94 -16.96 -7.45 12.04
CA LYS A 94 -18.16 -7.14 12.85
C LYS A 94 -19.08 -6.16 12.12
N LEU A 95 -18.51 -5.12 11.49
CA LEU A 95 -19.28 -4.14 10.72
C LEU A 95 -19.89 -4.77 9.45
N ALA A 96 -19.22 -5.73 8.86
CA ALA A 96 -19.72 -6.53 7.73
C ALA A 96 -20.74 -7.61 8.16
N GLY A 97 -21.13 -7.71 9.44
CA GLY A 97 -22.14 -8.65 9.91
C GLY A 97 -21.66 -10.09 10.12
N VAL A 98 -20.34 -10.35 10.06
CA VAL A 98 -19.78 -11.71 10.27
C VAL A 98 -20.11 -12.23 11.68
N PRO A 99 -20.58 -13.47 11.84
CA PRO A 99 -20.89 -14.08 13.13
C PRO A 99 -19.69 -14.07 14.10
N LYS A 100 -19.97 -13.95 15.41
CA LYS A 100 -18.95 -13.74 16.43
C LYS A 100 -17.87 -14.82 16.45
N ASP A 101 -18.25 -16.08 16.34
CA ASP A 101 -17.30 -17.19 16.45
C ASP A 101 -16.42 -17.26 15.20
N GLU A 102 -17.01 -17.07 14.02
CA GLU A 102 -16.28 -17.01 12.74
C GLU A 102 -15.27 -15.86 12.71
N ARG A 103 -15.70 -14.62 13.05
CA ARG A 103 -14.77 -13.47 13.04
C ARG A 103 -13.63 -13.63 14.05
N ARG A 104 -13.91 -14.27 15.21
CA ARG A 104 -12.88 -14.54 16.21
C ARG A 104 -11.83 -15.52 15.70
N GLU A 105 -12.26 -16.57 15.04
CA GLU A 105 -11.37 -17.55 14.42
C GLU A 105 -10.54 -16.94 13.30
N ARG A 106 -11.18 -16.18 12.38
CA ARG A 106 -10.50 -15.46 11.29
C ARG A 106 -9.50 -14.44 11.82
N ALA A 107 -9.87 -13.65 12.83
CA ALA A 107 -8.97 -12.69 13.47
C ALA A 107 -7.78 -13.37 14.14
N THR A 108 -7.98 -14.51 14.79
CA THR A 108 -6.89 -15.27 15.41
C THR A 108 -5.87 -15.71 14.35
N ARG A 109 -6.31 -16.31 13.25
CA ARG A 109 -5.41 -16.70 12.14
C ARG A 109 -4.65 -15.52 11.56
N LEU A 110 -5.32 -14.38 11.33
CA LEU A 110 -4.66 -13.16 10.81
C LEU A 110 -3.66 -12.56 11.79
N ILE A 111 -3.91 -12.61 13.09
CA ILE A 111 -3.01 -12.14 14.13
C ILE A 111 -1.79 -13.06 14.26
N GLU A 112 -1.98 -14.35 14.10
CA GLU A 112 -0.90 -15.35 14.10
C GLU A 112 -0.01 -15.19 12.87
N SER A 113 -0.56 -14.98 11.67
CA SER A 113 0.22 -14.78 10.44
C SER A 113 1.11 -13.54 10.51
N VAL A 114 0.73 -12.50 11.25
CA VAL A 114 1.59 -11.33 11.47
C VAL A 114 2.42 -11.42 12.77
N HIS A 115 2.56 -12.61 13.35
CA HIS A 115 3.34 -12.89 14.57
C HIS A 115 2.95 -12.03 15.79
N LEU A 116 1.64 -11.83 16.00
CA LEU A 116 1.09 -11.10 17.14
C LEU A 116 0.22 -11.96 18.07
N GLY A 117 0.21 -13.29 17.93
CA GLY A 117 -0.66 -14.20 18.69
C GLY A 117 -0.61 -13.96 20.20
N THR A 118 0.59 -13.87 20.78
CA THR A 118 0.78 -13.61 22.24
C THR A 118 0.37 -12.19 22.67
N PHE A 119 0.21 -11.26 21.72
CA PHE A 119 -0.16 -9.86 21.94
C PHE A 119 -1.62 -9.56 21.59
N ALA A 120 -2.41 -10.56 21.21
CA ALA A 120 -3.80 -10.39 20.76
C ALA A 120 -4.67 -9.61 21.75
N ARG A 121 -4.43 -9.74 23.04
CA ARG A 121 -5.17 -9.06 24.14
C ARG A 121 -4.57 -7.70 24.53
N LYS A 122 -3.41 -7.31 23.96
CA LYS A 122 -2.77 -6.02 24.26
C LYS A 122 -3.45 -4.89 23.49
N ARG A 123 -3.37 -3.67 24.04
CA ARG A 123 -3.84 -2.43 23.39
C ARG A 123 -2.68 -1.75 22.65
N PRO A 124 -2.93 -0.87 21.67
CA PRO A 124 -1.89 -0.22 20.87
C PRO A 124 -0.78 0.48 21.66
N HIS A 125 -1.09 1.12 22.78
CA HIS A 125 -0.09 1.75 23.64
C HIS A 125 0.88 0.78 24.34
N GLN A 126 0.57 -0.52 24.35
CA GLN A 126 1.40 -1.58 24.93
C GLN A 126 2.29 -2.27 23.87
N LEU A 127 2.27 -1.78 22.63
CA LEU A 127 2.95 -2.37 21.49
C LEU A 127 4.07 -1.46 20.99
N SER A 128 5.13 -2.05 20.41
CA SER A 128 6.12 -1.30 19.64
C SER A 128 5.51 -0.72 18.36
N GLY A 129 6.21 0.20 17.69
CA GLY A 129 5.79 0.76 16.41
C GLY A 129 5.55 -0.33 15.35
N GLY A 130 6.51 -1.25 15.20
CA GLY A 130 6.40 -2.37 14.28
C GLY A 130 5.26 -3.34 14.64
N MET A 131 5.01 -3.60 15.93
CA MET A 131 3.86 -4.42 16.35
C MET A 131 2.53 -3.76 16.01
N ARG A 132 2.43 -2.44 16.17
CA ARG A 132 1.23 -1.70 15.74
C ARG A 132 1.01 -1.79 14.23
N GLN A 133 2.07 -1.69 13.44
CA GLN A 133 2.01 -1.79 11.98
C GLN A 133 1.55 -3.19 11.54
N ARG A 134 2.06 -4.25 12.18
CA ARG A 134 1.60 -5.63 11.96
C ARG A 134 0.12 -5.82 12.30
N GLY A 135 -0.34 -5.23 13.40
CA GLY A 135 -1.76 -5.24 13.76
C GLY A 135 -2.64 -4.48 12.75
N ALA A 136 -2.14 -3.39 12.18
CA ALA A 136 -2.84 -2.65 11.13
C ALA A 136 -2.94 -3.47 9.83
N LEU A 137 -1.88 -4.20 9.46
CA LEU A 137 -1.90 -5.15 8.33
C LEU A 137 -2.95 -6.23 8.53
N ALA A 138 -2.96 -6.89 9.70
CA ALA A 138 -3.97 -7.91 10.01
C ALA A 138 -5.39 -7.35 9.94
N ARG A 139 -5.61 -6.10 10.40
CA ARG A 139 -6.91 -5.43 10.31
C ARG A 139 -7.30 -5.10 8.87
N ALA A 140 -6.34 -4.68 8.02
CA ALA A 140 -6.60 -4.43 6.61
C ALA A 140 -7.00 -5.71 5.88
N LEU A 141 -6.26 -6.81 6.09
CA LEU A 141 -6.58 -8.12 5.53
C LEU A 141 -7.93 -8.71 6.04
N ALA A 142 -8.37 -8.29 7.24
CA ALA A 142 -9.65 -8.71 7.81
C ALA A 142 -10.87 -8.07 7.11
N GLN A 143 -10.68 -7.04 6.29
CA GLN A 143 -11.76 -6.41 5.54
C GLN A 143 -12.25 -7.25 4.36
N ASP A 144 -11.45 -8.23 3.92
CA ASP A 144 -11.77 -9.12 2.79
C ASP A 144 -12.10 -8.36 1.51
N ALA A 145 -11.36 -7.29 1.26
CA ALA A 145 -11.56 -6.39 0.14
C ALA A 145 -10.92 -6.92 -1.14
N ASP A 146 -11.46 -6.51 -2.29
CA ASP A 146 -10.94 -6.87 -3.62
C ASP A 146 -9.64 -6.15 -3.95
N VAL A 147 -9.46 -4.92 -3.43
CA VAL A 147 -8.31 -4.06 -3.63
C VAL A 147 -7.71 -3.64 -2.29
N LEU A 148 -6.45 -4.00 -2.07
CA LEU A 148 -5.68 -3.61 -0.89
C LEU A 148 -4.78 -2.41 -1.22
N LEU A 149 -5.01 -1.31 -0.53
CA LEU A 149 -4.26 -0.06 -0.65
C LEU A 149 -3.31 0.05 0.55
N MET A 150 -2.03 0.28 0.31
CA MET A 150 -1.03 0.29 1.38
C MET A 150 -0.10 1.50 1.25
N ASP A 151 -0.07 2.37 2.27
CA ASP A 151 0.78 3.55 2.31
C ASP A 151 1.98 3.31 3.24
N GLU A 152 3.16 3.05 2.67
CA GLU A 152 4.43 2.79 3.37
C GLU A 152 4.30 1.80 4.55
N PRO A 153 3.67 0.63 4.38
CA PRO A 153 3.22 -0.23 5.48
C PRO A 153 4.36 -0.79 6.34
N PHE A 154 5.59 -0.81 5.81
CA PHE A 154 6.74 -1.43 6.46
C PHE A 154 7.82 -0.43 6.90
N GLY A 155 7.56 0.88 6.77
CA GLY A 155 8.54 1.94 7.08
C GLY A 155 9.05 1.93 8.53
N ALA A 156 8.22 1.52 9.49
CA ALA A 156 8.56 1.49 10.91
C ALA A 156 9.17 0.15 11.40
N LEU A 157 9.47 -0.79 10.48
CA LEU A 157 9.96 -2.13 10.83
C LEU A 157 11.48 -2.24 10.71
N ASP A 158 12.08 -3.03 11.59
CA ASP A 158 13.45 -3.51 11.40
C ASP A 158 13.55 -4.47 10.20
N ALA A 159 14.77 -4.69 9.69
CA ALA A 159 14.98 -5.43 8.45
C ALA A 159 14.48 -6.88 8.52
N MET A 160 14.74 -7.60 9.62
CA MET A 160 14.32 -9.01 9.75
C MET A 160 12.79 -9.14 9.82
N THR A 161 12.15 -8.30 10.62
CA THR A 161 10.68 -8.26 10.73
C THR A 161 10.03 -7.90 9.40
N ARG A 162 10.62 -6.95 8.67
CA ARG A 162 10.15 -6.53 7.35
C ARG A 162 10.20 -7.68 6.35
N ASP A 163 11.32 -8.40 6.29
CA ASP A 163 11.47 -9.53 5.36
C ASP A 163 10.45 -10.63 5.61
N THR A 164 10.24 -10.99 6.88
CA THR A 164 9.21 -11.96 7.26
C THR A 164 7.80 -11.52 6.82
N LEU A 165 7.47 -10.24 7.02
CA LEU A 165 6.15 -9.73 6.64
C LEU A 165 5.97 -9.55 5.13
N HIS A 166 7.05 -9.33 4.39
CA HIS A 166 7.01 -9.40 2.92
C HIS A 166 6.59 -10.80 2.45
N ASP A 167 7.16 -11.86 3.04
CA ASP A 167 6.79 -13.24 2.71
C ASP A 167 5.33 -13.53 3.05
N GLU A 168 4.87 -13.10 4.23
CA GLU A 168 3.48 -13.26 4.67
C GLU A 168 2.52 -12.49 3.76
N LEU A 169 2.83 -11.24 3.42
CA LEU A 169 2.01 -10.45 2.51
C LEU A 169 1.95 -11.10 1.12
N ASP A 170 3.09 -11.52 0.56
CA ASP A 170 3.14 -12.19 -0.75
C ASP A 170 2.28 -13.46 -0.75
N ALA A 171 2.37 -14.27 0.30
CA ALA A 171 1.57 -15.48 0.46
C ALA A 171 0.05 -15.16 0.48
N GLN A 172 -0.37 -14.19 1.30
CA GLN A 172 -1.78 -13.79 1.43
C GLN A 172 -2.33 -13.20 0.12
N VAL A 173 -1.54 -12.34 -0.56
CA VAL A 173 -1.94 -11.73 -1.83
C VAL A 173 -2.14 -12.81 -2.90
N ARG A 174 -1.24 -13.78 -2.99
CA ARG A 174 -1.32 -14.86 -3.98
C ARG A 174 -2.47 -15.84 -3.70
N GLU A 175 -2.61 -16.27 -2.45
CA GLU A 175 -3.67 -17.20 -2.03
C GLU A 175 -5.05 -16.64 -2.35
N ARG A 176 -5.26 -15.34 -2.07
CA ARG A 176 -6.55 -14.66 -2.25
C ARG A 176 -6.69 -13.96 -3.60
N ARG A 177 -5.63 -13.93 -4.44
CA ARG A 177 -5.57 -13.18 -5.69
C ARG A 177 -5.94 -11.70 -5.51
N LEU A 178 -5.46 -11.08 -4.43
CA LEU A 178 -5.76 -9.69 -4.13
C LEU A 178 -5.11 -8.76 -5.16
N THR A 179 -5.84 -7.74 -5.54
CA THR A 179 -5.25 -6.59 -6.23
C THR A 179 -4.60 -5.68 -5.21
N VAL A 180 -3.37 -5.23 -5.45
CA VAL A 180 -2.63 -4.40 -4.49
C VAL A 180 -2.11 -3.14 -5.16
N LEU A 181 -2.37 -1.99 -4.54
CA LEU A 181 -1.70 -0.73 -4.84
C LEU A 181 -0.85 -0.33 -3.63
N PHE A 182 0.45 -0.43 -3.78
CA PHE A 182 1.43 -0.35 -2.70
C PHE A 182 2.33 0.86 -2.87
N VAL A 183 2.31 1.76 -1.92
CA VAL A 183 3.21 2.91 -1.88
C VAL A 183 4.42 2.60 -1.03
N THR A 184 5.60 2.82 -1.57
CA THR A 184 6.87 2.75 -0.86
C THR A 184 7.88 3.73 -1.44
N HIS A 185 8.90 4.08 -0.66
CA HIS A 185 10.10 4.76 -1.15
C HIS A 185 11.29 3.81 -1.33
N ASN A 186 11.12 2.52 -0.98
CA ASN A 186 12.17 1.50 -1.07
C ASN A 186 12.06 0.74 -2.40
N VAL A 187 12.99 1.02 -3.32
CA VAL A 187 13.01 0.42 -4.66
C VAL A 187 13.18 -1.11 -4.62
N ARG A 188 13.99 -1.64 -3.69
CA ARG A 188 14.17 -3.09 -3.54
C ARG A 188 12.91 -3.79 -3.07
N GLU A 189 12.17 -3.14 -2.18
CA GLU A 189 10.85 -3.62 -1.73
C GLU A 189 9.86 -3.69 -2.89
N ALA A 190 9.80 -2.64 -3.72
CA ALA A 190 8.97 -2.61 -4.91
C ALA A 190 9.36 -3.69 -5.93
N ALA A 191 10.65 -3.92 -6.16
CA ALA A 191 11.15 -4.97 -7.05
C ALA A 191 10.89 -6.40 -6.52
N ARG A 192 10.86 -6.57 -5.19
CA ARG A 192 10.53 -7.85 -4.56
C ARG A 192 9.04 -8.18 -4.63
N LEU A 193 8.19 -7.22 -4.30
CA LEU A 193 6.75 -7.45 -4.09
C LEU A 193 5.91 -7.19 -5.35
N GLY A 194 6.26 -6.16 -6.14
CA GLY A 194 5.45 -5.71 -7.27
C GLY A 194 5.49 -6.66 -8.46
N ASP A 195 4.41 -6.74 -9.20
CA ASP A 195 4.39 -7.25 -10.57
C ASP A 195 4.74 -6.13 -11.54
N ARG A 196 4.45 -4.89 -11.14
CA ARG A 196 4.80 -3.67 -11.86
C ARG A 196 5.16 -2.55 -10.90
N ILE A 197 6.13 -1.72 -11.31
CA ILE A 197 6.59 -0.54 -10.58
C ILE A 197 6.26 0.69 -11.40
N VAL A 198 5.53 1.63 -10.81
CA VAL A 198 5.17 2.91 -11.42
C VAL A 198 5.92 4.02 -10.71
N VAL A 199 6.67 4.80 -11.46
CA VAL A 199 7.47 5.93 -10.96
C VAL A 199 6.70 7.23 -11.14
N MET A 200 6.69 8.04 -10.10
CA MET A 200 6.06 9.36 -10.09
C MET A 200 7.09 10.49 -9.99
N SER A 201 6.87 11.55 -10.78
CA SER A 201 7.62 12.80 -10.66
C SER A 201 7.43 13.46 -9.30
N PRO A 202 8.35 14.34 -8.87
CA PRO A 202 8.07 15.31 -7.81
C PRO A 202 6.81 16.15 -8.11
N ARG A 203 6.34 16.89 -7.10
CA ARG A 203 5.09 17.68 -7.19
C ARG A 203 5.11 18.71 -8.32
N PRO A 204 4.03 18.78 -9.17
CA PRO A 204 2.85 17.95 -9.15
C PRO A 204 3.16 16.53 -9.64
N GLY A 205 2.69 15.51 -8.89
CA GLY A 205 2.94 14.11 -9.23
C GLY A 205 2.31 13.74 -10.57
N ARG A 206 3.13 13.15 -11.44
CA ARG A 206 2.73 12.55 -12.72
C ARG A 206 3.34 11.16 -12.81
N VAL A 207 2.73 10.27 -13.55
CA VAL A 207 3.39 9.00 -13.90
C VAL A 207 4.46 9.30 -14.98
N THR A 208 5.71 8.96 -14.69
CA THR A 208 6.84 9.22 -15.60
C THR A 208 7.42 7.97 -16.22
N ALA A 209 7.34 6.83 -15.50
CA ALA A 209 7.81 5.56 -16.01
C ALA A 209 7.03 4.40 -15.39
N SER A 210 7.01 3.27 -16.11
CA SER A 210 6.44 2.01 -15.62
C SER A 210 7.38 0.86 -16.00
N PHE A 211 7.65 -0.02 -15.03
CA PHE A 211 8.54 -1.17 -15.19
C PHE A 211 7.79 -2.43 -14.82
N ASP A 212 7.70 -3.38 -15.72
CA ASP A 212 7.29 -4.74 -15.39
C ASP A 212 8.40 -5.43 -14.57
N VAL A 213 8.03 -6.32 -13.67
CA VAL A 213 8.96 -7.07 -12.84
C VAL A 213 8.96 -8.54 -13.28
N PRO A 214 9.79 -8.91 -14.29
CA PRO A 214 9.78 -10.25 -14.89
C PRO A 214 10.56 -11.29 -14.05
N ILE A 215 10.67 -11.06 -12.74
CA ILE A 215 11.38 -11.94 -11.82
C ILE A 215 10.38 -12.95 -11.26
N GLU A 216 10.70 -14.24 -11.35
CA GLU A 216 9.85 -15.30 -10.80
C GLU A 216 9.76 -15.25 -9.27
N ARG A 217 8.63 -15.65 -8.72
CA ARG A 217 8.39 -15.73 -7.26
C ARG A 217 8.68 -17.15 -6.75
N PRO A 218 9.12 -17.34 -5.51
CA PRO A 218 9.36 -16.32 -4.48
C PRO A 218 10.64 -15.51 -4.73
N ARG A 219 10.58 -14.20 -4.49
CA ARG A 219 11.70 -13.30 -4.68
C ARG A 219 12.36 -12.97 -3.36
N ARG A 220 13.69 -12.94 -3.35
CA ARG A 220 14.46 -12.49 -2.18
C ARG A 220 14.96 -11.07 -2.42
N ILE A 221 14.89 -10.21 -1.40
CA ILE A 221 15.31 -8.80 -1.50
C ILE A 221 16.80 -8.64 -1.80
N ASP A 222 17.60 -9.66 -1.47
CA ASP A 222 19.05 -9.74 -1.66
C ASP A 222 19.46 -10.46 -2.95
N SER A 223 18.50 -10.93 -3.77
CA SER A 223 18.83 -11.64 -5.02
C SER A 223 19.42 -10.68 -6.06
N PRO A 224 20.35 -11.18 -6.92
CA PRO A 224 20.97 -10.38 -7.98
C PRO A 224 19.95 -9.73 -8.93
N GLU A 225 18.88 -10.46 -9.26
CA GLU A 225 17.83 -10.00 -10.18
C GLU A 225 17.06 -8.81 -9.57
N VAL A 226 16.66 -8.89 -8.30
CA VAL A 226 16.02 -7.79 -7.56
C VAL A 226 16.99 -6.61 -7.45
N ALA A 227 18.26 -6.84 -7.16
CA ALA A 227 19.26 -5.78 -7.07
C ALA A 227 19.47 -5.06 -8.41
N THR A 228 19.53 -5.80 -9.52
CA THR A 228 19.68 -5.23 -10.87
C THR A 228 18.49 -4.39 -11.28
N LEU A 229 17.26 -4.90 -11.11
CA LEU A 229 16.05 -4.13 -11.41
C LEU A 229 15.97 -2.89 -10.51
N ALA A 230 16.28 -3.03 -9.22
CA ALA A 230 16.27 -1.90 -8.29
C ALA A 230 17.29 -0.81 -8.69
N ALA A 231 18.45 -1.17 -9.23
CA ALA A 231 19.42 -0.21 -9.76
C ALA A 231 18.84 0.57 -10.94
N THR A 232 18.26 -0.11 -11.92
CA THR A 232 17.61 0.52 -13.10
C THR A 232 16.50 1.51 -12.68
N VAL A 233 15.61 1.09 -11.79
CA VAL A 233 14.53 1.95 -11.29
C VAL A 233 15.08 3.13 -10.46
N THR A 234 16.17 2.92 -9.70
CA THR A 234 16.81 3.98 -8.92
C THR A 234 17.43 5.05 -9.84
N ASP A 235 18.04 4.66 -10.95
CA ASP A 235 18.61 5.58 -11.90
C ASP A 235 17.51 6.45 -12.55
N GLN A 236 16.37 5.86 -12.92
CA GLN A 236 15.20 6.61 -13.40
C GLN A 236 14.69 7.61 -12.36
N LEU A 237 14.58 7.19 -11.08
CA LEU A 237 14.16 8.10 -10.01
C LEU A 237 15.11 9.28 -9.81
N ARG A 238 16.42 9.05 -9.95
CA ARG A 238 17.44 10.13 -9.88
C ARG A 238 17.30 11.11 -11.02
N GLU A 239 17.08 10.63 -12.24
CA GLU A 239 16.86 11.47 -13.41
C GLU A 239 15.64 12.38 -13.22
N GLU A 240 14.52 11.85 -12.72
CA GLU A 240 13.30 12.62 -12.42
C GLU A 240 13.54 13.72 -11.38
N VAL A 241 14.24 13.38 -10.28
CA VAL A 241 14.56 14.36 -9.24
C VAL A 241 15.48 15.46 -9.77
N LEU A 242 16.50 15.10 -10.57
CA LEU A 242 17.42 16.06 -11.16
C LEU A 242 16.76 16.96 -12.22
N ALA A 243 15.86 16.40 -13.04
CA ALA A 243 15.09 17.16 -14.01
C ALA A 243 14.20 18.20 -13.32
N HIS A 244 13.52 17.81 -12.24
CA HIS A 244 12.67 18.71 -11.46
C HIS A 244 13.46 19.82 -10.74
N ALA A 245 14.68 19.56 -10.30
CA ALA A 245 15.52 20.55 -9.62
C ALA A 245 16.08 21.63 -10.56
N ARG A 246 16.01 21.41 -11.89
CA ARG A 246 16.52 22.34 -12.94
C ARG A 246 15.43 23.18 -13.58
N GLY A 247 14.17 22.89 -13.38
CA GLY A 247 13.01 23.61 -13.90
C GLY A 247 12.32 24.45 -12.84
#